data_28f2522351510a078fcf0213d680e7e6
#
_entry.id   28f2522351510a078fcf0213d680e7e6
#
_cell.length_a   1.000
_cell.length_b   1.000
_cell.length_c   1.000
_cell.angle_alpha   90.00
_cell.angle_beta   90.00
_cell.angle_gamma   90.00
#
_symmetry.space_group_name_H-M   'P 1'
#
loop_
_entity.id
_entity.type
_entity.pdbx_description
1 polymer ?
#
loop_
_entity_poly.entity_id
_entity_poly.type
_entity_poly.pdbx_seq_one_letter_code
_entity_poly.pdbx_strand_id
1 'polypeptide(L)'
;MLSLPSSQVDIGFMGPEASVYVFNQGKEDYAINFAQLTQRDGSFLLARKPMPNFTFADVSGKTIIGGRKGGMPEMTLEYVLKENNVVPEKDVTVRTDIQFAVMAGAFTGGEGDFVTLFEPVASMLEKEGAGHIVASIGEAGGYIPYTCYCAKKSLIESNPKVIQSFTNAIYKGMKWVETHTPEEIAQSISPQFPDADLEILTEVAKRYKDQDTWKPDLVLTKEGLNHMMDIIELAGELDQRAPYEKIVTTKFAQEAMQSIQ
;
A
#
# COMPACT_ATOMS: atom_id res chain seq x y z
N MET A 1 2.29 -5.95 -12.63
CA MET A 1 1.61 -7.24 -12.51
C MET A 1 2.08 -8.31 -13.52
N LEU A 2 2.46 -7.96 -14.74
CA LEU A 2 2.87 -8.91 -15.79
C LEU A 2 4.30 -9.49 -15.63
N SER A 3 5.18 -8.80 -14.92
CA SER A 3 6.62 -9.19 -14.82
C SER A 3 6.85 -10.50 -14.05
N LEU A 4 6.12 -10.77 -12.99
CA LEU A 4 6.26 -12.01 -12.22
C LEU A 4 5.75 -13.24 -13.02
N PRO A 5 4.52 -13.22 -13.59
CA PRO A 5 4.05 -14.32 -14.43
C PRO A 5 4.90 -14.56 -15.69
N SER A 6 5.53 -13.49 -16.25
CA SER A 6 6.40 -13.60 -17.42
C SER A 6 7.84 -14.05 -17.11
N SER A 7 8.19 -14.32 -15.84
CA SER A 7 9.53 -14.68 -15.37
C SER A 7 10.59 -13.60 -15.61
N GLN A 8 10.20 -12.35 -15.73
CA GLN A 8 11.14 -11.21 -15.81
C GLN A 8 11.69 -10.83 -14.44
N VAL A 9 10.99 -11.21 -13.37
CA VAL A 9 11.40 -11.06 -11.98
C VAL A 9 11.09 -12.35 -11.21
N ASP A 10 11.91 -12.67 -10.22
CA ASP A 10 11.76 -13.85 -9.38
C ASP A 10 10.90 -13.58 -8.14
N ILE A 11 11.08 -12.41 -7.54
CA ILE A 11 10.33 -11.95 -6.36
C ILE A 11 9.62 -10.64 -6.73
N GLY A 12 8.30 -10.62 -6.53
CA GLY A 12 7.47 -9.44 -6.71
C GLY A 12 7.22 -8.74 -5.37
N PHE A 13 7.14 -7.41 -5.41
CA PHE A 13 6.67 -6.58 -4.30
C PHE A 13 5.42 -5.84 -4.77
N MET A 14 4.26 -6.19 -4.22
CA MET A 14 2.98 -5.68 -4.69
C MET A 14 1.89 -5.86 -3.64
N GLY A 15 0.73 -5.28 -3.86
CA GLY A 15 -0.45 -5.58 -3.05
C GLY A 15 -0.89 -7.04 -3.21
N PRO A 16 -1.33 -7.71 -2.13
CA PRO A 16 -1.73 -9.11 -2.18
C PRO A 16 -2.99 -9.36 -3.03
N GLU A 17 -3.79 -8.32 -3.35
CA GLU A 17 -4.89 -8.42 -4.33
C GLU A 17 -4.41 -8.90 -5.70
N ALA A 18 -3.19 -8.51 -6.08
CA ALA A 18 -2.59 -8.97 -7.33
C ALA A 18 -2.44 -10.49 -7.37
N SER A 19 -2.13 -11.14 -6.24
CA SER A 19 -2.04 -12.59 -6.13
C SER A 19 -3.41 -13.25 -6.27
N VAL A 20 -4.47 -12.63 -5.74
CA VAL A 20 -5.87 -13.08 -5.91
C VAL A 20 -6.25 -13.06 -7.39
N TYR A 21 -6.00 -11.94 -8.08
CA TYR A 21 -6.32 -11.81 -9.50
C TYR A 21 -5.54 -12.80 -10.38
N VAL A 22 -4.25 -13.02 -10.09
CA VAL A 22 -3.43 -13.99 -10.83
C VAL A 22 -3.90 -15.42 -10.58
N PHE A 23 -4.27 -15.76 -9.35
CA PHE A 23 -4.81 -17.07 -9.00
C PHE A 23 -6.12 -17.34 -9.76
N ASN A 24 -7.03 -16.38 -9.79
CA ASN A 24 -8.33 -16.49 -10.48
C ASN A 24 -8.21 -16.60 -12.01
N GLN A 25 -7.04 -16.29 -12.60
CA GLN A 25 -6.76 -16.59 -14.02
C GLN A 25 -6.55 -18.09 -14.31
N GLY A 26 -6.55 -18.95 -13.28
CA GLY A 26 -6.45 -20.40 -13.44
C GLY A 26 -5.07 -20.93 -13.83
N LYS A 27 -4.02 -20.13 -13.65
CA LYS A 27 -2.64 -20.57 -13.93
C LYS A 27 -2.16 -21.54 -12.85
N GLU A 28 -1.49 -22.63 -13.26
CA GLU A 28 -0.93 -23.62 -12.32
C GLU A 28 0.22 -23.05 -11.47
N ASP A 29 1.07 -22.21 -12.09
CA ASP A 29 2.21 -21.55 -11.44
C ASP A 29 1.86 -20.09 -11.06
N TYR A 30 0.99 -19.96 -10.07
CA TYR A 30 0.50 -18.69 -9.55
C TYR A 30 1.44 -18.06 -8.50
N ALA A 31 1.17 -16.80 -8.14
CA ALA A 31 1.91 -16.09 -7.11
C ALA A 31 1.48 -16.51 -5.70
N ILE A 32 2.44 -16.77 -4.82
CA ILE A 32 2.24 -17.05 -3.39
C ILE A 32 2.90 -15.91 -2.59
N ASN A 33 2.15 -15.28 -1.71
CA ASN A 33 2.64 -14.30 -0.76
C ASN A 33 3.38 -15.00 0.38
N PHE A 34 4.60 -14.57 0.67
CA PHE A 34 5.43 -15.20 1.69
C PHE A 34 5.90 -14.25 2.81
N ALA A 35 5.76 -12.93 2.62
CA ALA A 35 6.06 -11.93 3.64
C ALA A 35 5.21 -10.65 3.41
N GLN A 36 4.44 -10.25 4.41
CA GLN A 36 3.71 -8.98 4.42
C GLN A 36 4.62 -7.89 4.97
N LEU A 37 4.79 -6.78 4.23
CA LEU A 37 5.61 -5.66 4.68
C LEU A 37 4.80 -4.55 5.33
N THR A 38 3.70 -4.13 4.72
CA THR A 38 2.86 -3.05 5.25
C THR A 38 1.46 -3.55 5.57
N GLN A 39 0.88 -2.95 6.62
CA GLN A 39 -0.42 -3.34 7.16
C GLN A 39 -1.44 -2.20 7.12
N ARG A 40 -1.10 -1.07 6.47
CA ARG A 40 -1.98 0.07 6.23
C ARG A 40 -1.72 0.63 4.86
N ASP A 41 -2.73 1.32 4.31
CA ASP A 41 -2.57 2.17 3.12
C ASP A 41 -1.51 3.24 3.40
N GLY A 42 -0.62 3.48 2.45
CA GLY A 42 0.44 4.47 2.57
C GLY A 42 0.07 5.83 1.96
N SER A 43 -1.15 6.00 1.47
CA SER A 43 -1.57 7.25 0.83
C SER A 43 -2.21 8.23 1.79
N PHE A 44 -2.10 9.49 1.42
CA PHE A 44 -2.68 10.63 2.12
C PHE A 44 -3.63 11.36 1.18
N LEU A 45 -4.75 11.85 1.73
CA LEU A 45 -5.67 12.73 1.02
C LEU A 45 -5.19 14.17 1.17
N LEU A 46 -4.95 14.83 0.04
CA LEU A 46 -4.58 16.24 -0.02
C LEU A 46 -5.74 17.08 -0.55
N ALA A 47 -5.94 18.24 0.07
CA ALA A 47 -6.85 19.28 -0.38
C ALA A 47 -6.09 20.48 -0.94
N ARG A 48 -6.75 21.33 -1.74
CA ARG A 48 -6.16 22.56 -2.29
C ARG A 48 -5.96 23.66 -1.26
N LYS A 49 -6.63 23.60 -0.14
CA LYS A 49 -6.58 24.58 0.95
C LYS A 49 -6.50 23.86 2.29
N PRO A 50 -5.93 24.49 3.32
CA PRO A 50 -5.93 23.93 4.67
C PRO A 50 -7.36 23.67 5.15
N MET A 51 -7.59 22.50 5.73
CA MET A 51 -8.88 22.09 6.33
C MET A 51 -8.64 21.50 7.73
N PRO A 52 -8.40 22.33 8.75
CA PRO A 52 -7.96 21.84 10.07
C PRO A 52 -9.00 20.99 10.81
N ASN A 53 -10.26 21.05 10.38
CA ASN A 53 -11.35 20.25 10.94
C ASN A 53 -11.96 19.33 9.88
N PHE A 54 -11.13 18.83 8.96
CA PHE A 54 -11.57 17.96 7.87
C PHE A 54 -12.30 16.72 8.40
N THR A 55 -13.40 16.41 7.73
CA THR A 55 -14.12 15.15 7.83
C THR A 55 -14.36 14.59 6.42
N PHE A 56 -14.55 13.30 6.27
CA PHE A 56 -14.83 12.72 4.95
C PHE A 56 -16.18 13.22 4.35
N ALA A 57 -17.08 13.77 5.15
CA ALA A 57 -18.28 14.42 4.64
C ALA A 57 -17.97 15.67 3.77
N ASP A 58 -16.82 16.32 3.98
CA ASP A 58 -16.42 17.54 3.26
C ASP A 58 -16.08 17.29 1.78
N VAL A 59 -15.91 16.03 1.38
CA VAL A 59 -15.68 15.68 -0.03
C VAL A 59 -16.99 15.55 -0.84
N SER A 60 -18.15 15.68 -0.21
CA SER A 60 -19.45 15.59 -0.89
C SER A 60 -19.60 16.69 -1.95
N GLY A 61 -20.02 16.30 -3.17
CA GLY A 61 -20.11 17.19 -4.33
C GLY A 61 -18.77 17.59 -4.93
N LYS A 62 -17.66 16.93 -4.53
CA LYS A 62 -16.30 17.21 -4.98
C LYS A 62 -15.75 16.10 -5.88
N THR A 63 -14.56 16.37 -6.43
CA THR A 63 -13.82 15.42 -7.24
C THR A 63 -12.50 15.04 -6.55
N ILE A 64 -12.28 13.75 -6.38
CA ILE A 64 -11.01 13.19 -5.86
C ILE A 64 -10.28 12.50 -7.00
N ILE A 65 -8.99 12.80 -7.20
CA ILE A 65 -8.11 12.00 -8.04
C ILE A 65 -7.67 10.81 -7.19
N GLY A 66 -8.28 9.61 -7.43
CA GLY A 66 -8.20 8.45 -6.53
C GLY A 66 -7.23 7.35 -6.98
N GLY A 67 -6.63 7.50 -8.16
CA GLY A 67 -5.71 6.49 -8.69
C GLY A 67 -6.37 5.48 -9.62
N ARG A 68 -5.69 4.36 -9.86
CA ARG A 68 -6.13 3.37 -10.84
C ARG A 68 -7.23 2.46 -10.28
N LYS A 69 -8.34 2.33 -11.02
CA LYS A 69 -9.45 1.43 -10.68
C LYS A 69 -8.98 -0.02 -10.47
N GLY A 70 -9.49 -0.65 -9.40
CA GLY A 70 -9.15 -2.02 -9.03
C GLY A 70 -7.76 -2.19 -8.44
N GLY A 71 -7.08 -1.10 -8.05
CA GLY A 71 -5.87 -1.12 -7.24
C GLY A 71 -6.20 -0.87 -5.76
N MET A 72 -5.44 -1.47 -4.84
CA MET A 72 -5.69 -1.27 -3.39
C MET A 72 -5.82 0.19 -2.96
N PRO A 73 -5.01 1.16 -3.46
CA PRO A 73 -5.17 2.55 -3.06
C PRO A 73 -6.55 3.12 -3.35
N GLU A 74 -7.08 2.86 -4.54
CA GLU A 74 -8.39 3.35 -4.95
C GLU A 74 -9.51 2.63 -4.19
N MET A 75 -9.43 1.30 -4.08
CA MET A 75 -10.43 0.52 -3.35
C MET A 75 -10.45 0.83 -1.85
N THR A 76 -9.28 1.11 -1.24
CA THR A 76 -9.21 1.57 0.16
C THR A 76 -9.83 2.94 0.32
N LEU A 77 -9.59 3.88 -0.61
CA LEU A 77 -10.25 5.18 -0.60
C LEU A 77 -11.77 5.02 -0.66
N GLU A 78 -12.28 4.21 -1.59
CA GLU A 78 -13.73 3.96 -1.69
C GLU A 78 -14.31 3.32 -0.43
N TYR A 79 -13.58 2.37 0.17
CA TYR A 79 -13.95 1.76 1.44
C TYR A 79 -14.06 2.82 2.56
N VAL A 80 -13.03 3.65 2.72
CA VAL A 80 -13.01 4.74 3.71
C VAL A 80 -14.18 5.72 3.50
N LEU A 81 -14.46 6.09 2.26
CA LEU A 81 -15.59 6.96 1.93
C LEU A 81 -16.91 6.32 2.36
N LYS A 82 -17.15 5.07 2.01
CA LYS A 82 -18.37 4.32 2.37
C LYS A 82 -18.53 4.16 3.88
N GLU A 83 -17.46 3.86 4.62
CA GLU A 83 -17.49 3.79 6.10
C GLU A 83 -17.84 5.16 6.73
N ASN A 84 -17.56 6.25 6.04
CA ASN A 84 -17.94 7.62 6.46
C ASN A 84 -19.26 8.12 5.82
N ASN A 85 -20.10 7.21 5.30
CA ASN A 85 -21.38 7.49 4.67
C ASN A 85 -21.30 8.41 3.44
N VAL A 86 -20.17 8.40 2.74
CA VAL A 86 -19.97 9.06 1.44
C VAL A 86 -19.92 8.00 0.36
N VAL A 87 -20.89 7.99 -0.54
CA VAL A 87 -21.02 6.97 -1.59
C VAL A 87 -20.30 7.45 -2.85
N PRO A 88 -19.20 6.77 -3.29
CA PRO A 88 -18.55 7.05 -4.56
C PRO A 88 -19.52 7.07 -5.73
N GLU A 89 -19.29 7.92 -6.71
CA GLU A 89 -20.08 8.15 -7.92
C GLU A 89 -21.51 8.71 -7.67
N LYS A 90 -21.92 8.82 -6.42
CA LYS A 90 -23.20 9.47 -6.04
C LYS A 90 -22.96 10.76 -5.27
N ASP A 91 -22.19 10.69 -4.21
CA ASP A 91 -21.94 11.83 -3.31
C ASP A 91 -20.61 12.52 -3.62
N VAL A 92 -19.65 11.81 -4.22
CA VAL A 92 -18.33 12.27 -4.61
C VAL A 92 -17.90 11.60 -5.91
N THR A 93 -17.24 12.32 -6.80
CA THR A 93 -16.64 11.74 -8.02
C THR A 93 -15.23 11.27 -7.72
N VAL A 94 -14.95 9.97 -7.89
CA VAL A 94 -13.58 9.41 -7.76
C VAL A 94 -13.02 9.16 -9.17
N ARG A 95 -12.08 10.01 -9.58
CA ARG A 95 -11.43 9.88 -10.88
C ARG A 95 -10.36 8.80 -10.86
N THR A 96 -10.48 7.81 -11.73
CA THR A 96 -9.59 6.66 -11.86
C THR A 96 -8.86 6.59 -13.21
N ASP A 97 -9.06 7.60 -14.05
CA ASP A 97 -8.51 7.71 -15.41
C ASP A 97 -7.10 8.33 -15.44
N ILE A 98 -6.64 8.93 -14.35
CA ILE A 98 -5.33 9.58 -14.24
C ILE A 98 -4.31 8.56 -13.73
N GLN A 99 -3.24 8.35 -14.51
CA GLN A 99 -2.17 7.44 -14.12
C GLN A 99 -1.41 7.95 -12.91
N PHE A 100 -1.03 7.05 -12.03
CA PHE A 100 -0.39 7.33 -10.75
C PHE A 100 0.80 8.32 -10.85
N ALA A 101 1.69 8.12 -11.82
CA ALA A 101 2.87 8.95 -12.01
C ALA A 101 2.58 10.43 -12.33
N VAL A 102 1.36 10.75 -12.76
CA VAL A 102 0.98 12.13 -13.16
C VAL A 102 -0.12 12.74 -12.29
N MET A 103 -0.59 12.03 -11.25
CA MET A 103 -1.66 12.52 -10.37
C MET A 103 -1.29 13.83 -9.67
N ALA A 104 -0.06 13.94 -9.15
CA ALA A 104 0.43 15.16 -8.51
C ALA A 104 0.43 16.34 -9.48
N GLY A 105 0.92 16.12 -10.73
CA GLY A 105 0.91 17.14 -11.78
C GLY A 105 -0.50 17.56 -12.22
N ALA A 106 -1.43 16.60 -12.35
CA ALA A 106 -2.83 16.89 -12.64
C ALA A 106 -3.47 17.73 -11.53
N PHE A 107 -3.24 17.36 -10.27
CA PHE A 107 -3.74 18.13 -9.13
C PHE A 107 -3.16 19.54 -9.10
N THR A 108 -1.84 19.72 -9.20
CA THR A 108 -1.22 21.05 -9.21
C THR A 108 -1.63 21.87 -10.45
N GLY A 109 -1.91 21.19 -11.57
CA GLY A 109 -2.47 21.79 -12.79
C GLY A 109 -3.94 22.23 -12.69
N GLY A 110 -4.61 21.98 -11.57
CA GLY A 110 -5.98 22.45 -11.31
C GLY A 110 -7.07 21.40 -11.43
N GLU A 111 -6.72 20.12 -11.69
CA GLU A 111 -7.71 19.03 -11.77
C GLU A 111 -8.04 18.49 -10.38
N GLY A 112 -9.30 18.14 -10.16
CA GLY A 112 -9.84 17.64 -8.89
C GLY A 112 -9.83 18.67 -7.76
N ASP A 113 -10.61 18.45 -6.73
CA ASP A 113 -10.61 19.20 -5.48
C ASP A 113 -9.64 18.59 -4.47
N PHE A 114 -9.52 17.27 -4.54
CA PHE A 114 -8.65 16.44 -3.70
C PHE A 114 -7.84 15.46 -4.55
N VAL A 115 -6.76 14.95 -3.98
CA VAL A 115 -5.95 13.88 -4.57
C VAL A 115 -5.42 12.96 -3.48
N THR A 116 -5.34 11.66 -3.77
CA THR A 116 -4.58 10.71 -2.94
C THR A 116 -3.17 10.57 -3.46
N LEU A 117 -2.17 10.81 -2.61
CA LEU A 117 -0.75 10.70 -2.97
C LEU A 117 0.01 9.92 -1.90
N PHE A 118 1.04 9.21 -2.33
CA PHE A 118 2.01 8.59 -1.42
C PHE A 118 3.14 9.54 -1.09
N GLU A 119 3.84 9.22 -0.01
CA GLU A 119 5.10 9.87 0.32
C GLU A 119 6.25 9.43 -0.64
N PRO A 120 7.24 10.26 -0.91
CA PRO A 120 7.46 11.61 -0.35
C PRO A 120 6.67 12.72 -1.08
N VAL A 121 5.93 12.39 -2.15
CA VAL A 121 5.26 13.38 -3.01
C VAL A 121 4.21 14.19 -2.24
N ALA A 122 3.48 13.55 -1.31
CA ALA A 122 2.50 14.24 -0.47
C ALA A 122 3.16 15.35 0.37
N SER A 123 4.24 15.02 1.09
CA SER A 123 5.01 15.98 1.88
C SER A 123 5.67 17.07 1.01
N MET A 124 6.15 16.73 -0.18
CA MET A 124 6.74 17.71 -1.11
C MET A 124 5.70 18.76 -1.54
N LEU A 125 4.51 18.33 -1.96
CA LEU A 125 3.42 19.25 -2.32
C LEU A 125 2.98 20.11 -1.14
N GLU A 126 2.94 19.54 0.07
CA GLU A 126 2.61 20.31 1.28
C GLU A 126 3.67 21.36 1.58
N LYS A 127 4.95 21.03 1.49
CA LYS A 127 6.07 21.97 1.70
C LYS A 127 6.06 23.10 0.66
N GLU A 128 5.69 22.81 -0.58
CA GLU A 128 5.54 23.79 -1.65
C GLU A 128 4.26 24.65 -1.53
N GLY A 129 3.34 24.30 -0.63
CA GLY A 129 2.03 24.95 -0.51
C GLY A 129 1.10 24.67 -1.69
N ALA A 130 1.42 23.65 -2.49
CA ALA A 130 0.64 23.23 -3.66
C ALA A 130 -0.51 22.27 -3.29
N GLY A 131 -0.48 21.71 -2.08
CA GLY A 131 -1.50 20.86 -1.49
C GLY A 131 -1.38 20.84 0.04
N HIS A 132 -2.40 20.38 0.73
CA HIS A 132 -2.43 20.26 2.19
C HIS A 132 -2.95 18.89 2.56
N ILE A 133 -2.18 18.11 3.29
CA ILE A 133 -2.60 16.80 3.81
C ILE A 133 -3.72 17.02 4.81
N VAL A 134 -4.88 16.41 4.56
CA VAL A 134 -6.08 16.52 5.40
C VAL A 134 -6.47 15.22 6.08
N ALA A 135 -6.04 14.07 5.55
CA ALA A 135 -6.27 12.77 6.16
C ALA A 135 -5.23 11.73 5.72
N SER A 136 -4.93 10.77 6.59
CA SER A 136 -4.27 9.52 6.23
C SER A 136 -5.34 8.50 5.83
N ILE A 137 -5.26 7.97 4.61
CA ILE A 137 -6.14 6.89 4.17
C ILE A 137 -5.82 5.60 4.95
N GLY A 138 -4.56 5.39 5.32
CA GLY A 138 -4.14 4.25 6.12
C GLY A 138 -4.67 4.24 7.55
N GLU A 139 -4.78 5.39 8.20
CA GLU A 139 -5.41 5.49 9.53
C GLU A 139 -6.92 5.28 9.42
N ALA A 140 -7.57 5.94 8.45
CA ALA A 140 -9.00 5.85 8.25
C ALA A 140 -9.47 4.45 7.80
N GLY A 141 -8.66 3.76 6.97
CA GLY A 141 -8.95 2.41 6.48
C GLY A 141 -8.62 1.29 7.48
N GLY A 142 -7.84 1.58 8.53
CA GLY A 142 -7.44 0.59 9.51
C GLY A 142 -6.38 -0.39 9.02
N TYR A 143 -6.34 -1.60 9.61
CA TYR A 143 -5.37 -2.64 9.22
C TYR A 143 -5.85 -3.39 7.99
N ILE A 144 -5.16 -3.18 6.89
CA ILE A 144 -5.38 -3.86 5.61
C ILE A 144 -4.01 -4.36 5.12
N PRO A 145 -3.83 -5.64 4.76
CA PRO A 145 -2.61 -6.10 4.11
C PRO A 145 -2.41 -5.29 2.82
N TYR A 146 -1.36 -4.46 2.79
CA TYR A 146 -1.22 -3.48 1.72
C TYR A 146 -0.12 -3.79 0.73
N THR A 147 1.07 -4.19 1.22
CA THR A 147 2.14 -4.68 0.36
C THR A 147 2.72 -5.98 0.89
N CYS A 148 2.95 -6.92 -0.01
CA CYS A 148 3.55 -8.22 0.28
C CYS A 148 4.66 -8.55 -0.72
N TYR A 149 5.63 -9.32 -0.27
CA TYR A 149 6.54 -10.03 -1.15
C TYR A 149 5.91 -11.35 -1.57
N CYS A 150 5.96 -11.61 -2.87
CA CYS A 150 5.44 -12.84 -3.45
C CYS A 150 6.41 -13.41 -4.48
N ALA A 151 6.31 -14.70 -4.73
CA ALA A 151 7.04 -15.41 -5.76
C ALA A 151 6.15 -16.48 -6.40
N LYS A 152 6.55 -16.98 -7.57
CA LYS A 152 5.87 -18.12 -8.18
C LYS A 152 5.93 -19.33 -7.29
N LYS A 153 4.87 -20.14 -7.29
CA LYS A 153 4.81 -21.41 -6.57
C LYS A 153 6.05 -22.30 -6.88
N SER A 154 6.38 -22.43 -8.15
CA SER A 154 7.54 -23.23 -8.61
C SER A 154 8.86 -22.74 -8.01
N LEU A 155 9.08 -21.43 -7.87
CA LEU A 155 10.29 -20.88 -7.27
C LEU A 155 10.35 -21.17 -5.76
N ILE A 156 9.23 -20.98 -5.05
CA ILE A 156 9.16 -21.27 -3.61
C ILE A 156 9.46 -22.74 -3.32
N GLU A 157 8.97 -23.65 -4.17
CA GLU A 157 9.20 -25.10 -4.04
C GLU A 157 10.63 -25.50 -4.40
N SER A 158 11.19 -24.93 -5.48
CA SER A 158 12.52 -25.32 -5.98
C SER A 158 13.69 -24.62 -5.25
N ASN A 159 13.48 -23.40 -4.75
CA ASN A 159 14.52 -22.57 -4.14
C ASN A 159 14.11 -21.98 -2.78
N PRO A 160 13.60 -22.79 -1.82
CA PRO A 160 13.13 -22.29 -0.53
C PRO A 160 14.20 -21.55 0.29
N LYS A 161 15.49 -21.92 0.10
CA LYS A 161 16.59 -21.23 0.77
C LYS A 161 16.77 -19.78 0.32
N VAL A 162 16.55 -19.49 -0.96
CA VAL A 162 16.58 -18.11 -1.48
C VAL A 162 15.47 -17.29 -0.87
N ILE A 163 14.25 -17.82 -0.86
CA ILE A 163 13.09 -17.16 -0.26
C ILE A 163 13.31 -16.91 1.24
N GLN A 164 13.85 -17.91 1.98
CA GLN A 164 14.17 -17.73 3.40
C GLN A 164 15.23 -16.66 3.63
N SER A 165 16.33 -16.68 2.87
CA SER A 165 17.40 -15.68 3.00
C SER A 165 16.89 -14.27 2.71
N PHE A 166 16.03 -14.12 1.70
CA PHE A 166 15.38 -12.87 1.37
C PHE A 166 14.47 -12.41 2.52
N THR A 167 13.60 -13.29 3.02
CA THR A 167 12.70 -12.99 4.14
C THR A 167 13.48 -12.57 5.39
N ASN A 168 14.59 -13.27 5.68
CA ASN A 168 15.47 -12.92 6.80
C ASN A 168 16.06 -11.50 6.65
N ALA A 169 16.47 -11.13 5.44
CA ALA A 169 16.98 -9.78 5.18
C ALA A 169 15.90 -8.71 5.38
N ILE A 170 14.69 -8.94 4.88
CA ILE A 170 13.55 -8.04 5.09
C ILE A 170 13.22 -7.93 6.58
N TYR A 171 13.15 -9.04 7.31
CA TYR A 171 12.85 -9.02 8.74
C TYR A 171 13.90 -8.24 9.54
N LYS A 172 15.20 -8.40 9.23
CA LYS A 172 16.27 -7.57 9.82
C LYS A 172 16.07 -6.08 9.54
N GLY A 173 15.71 -5.73 8.30
CA GLY A 173 15.39 -4.35 7.94
C GLY A 173 14.21 -3.80 8.74
N MET A 174 13.16 -4.59 8.92
CA MET A 174 12.00 -4.20 9.72
C MET A 174 12.36 -3.99 11.19
N LYS A 175 13.14 -4.89 11.80
CA LYS A 175 13.64 -4.73 13.17
C LYS A 175 14.53 -3.49 13.32
N TRP A 176 15.32 -3.19 12.30
CA TRP A 176 16.13 -1.97 12.30
C TRP A 176 15.23 -0.71 12.25
N VAL A 177 14.22 -0.66 11.36
CA VAL A 177 13.25 0.45 11.29
C VAL A 177 12.48 0.63 12.61
N GLU A 178 12.08 -0.47 13.25
CA GLU A 178 11.37 -0.44 14.54
C GLU A 178 12.17 0.32 15.61
N THR A 179 13.49 0.07 15.68
CA THR A 179 14.37 0.56 16.76
C THR A 179 15.08 1.89 16.46
N HIS A 180 15.04 2.38 15.21
CA HIS A 180 15.76 3.60 14.83
C HIS A 180 14.80 4.80 14.72
N THR A 181 15.38 6.00 14.87
CA THR A 181 14.65 7.26 14.79
C THR A 181 14.28 7.59 13.35
N PRO A 182 13.27 8.45 13.13
CA PRO A 182 12.94 8.92 11.78
C PRO A 182 14.12 9.56 11.04
N GLU A 183 14.99 10.26 11.75
CA GLU A 183 16.20 10.90 11.20
C GLU A 183 17.22 9.86 10.71
N GLU A 184 17.45 8.79 11.49
CA GLU A 184 18.35 7.70 11.11
C GLU A 184 17.80 6.93 9.91
N ILE A 185 16.48 6.70 9.88
CA ILE A 185 15.80 6.09 8.73
C ILE A 185 15.97 6.98 7.49
N ALA A 186 15.68 8.29 7.61
CA ALA A 186 15.83 9.25 6.51
C ALA A 186 17.26 9.25 5.95
N GLN A 187 18.28 9.28 6.83
CA GLN A 187 19.68 9.21 6.40
C GLN A 187 19.99 7.92 5.63
N SER A 188 19.45 6.79 6.09
CA SER A 188 19.69 5.50 5.45
C SER A 188 19.08 5.41 4.05
N ILE A 189 17.89 5.97 3.84
CA ILE A 189 17.15 5.87 2.57
C ILE A 189 17.43 7.02 1.60
N SER A 190 18.02 8.12 2.05
CA SER A 190 18.24 9.34 1.24
C SER A 190 18.91 9.11 -0.11
N PRO A 191 19.89 8.16 -0.27
CA PRO A 191 20.46 7.91 -1.59
C PRO A 191 19.46 7.38 -2.64
N GLN A 192 18.33 6.80 -2.22
CA GLN A 192 17.28 6.30 -3.10
C GLN A 192 16.22 7.36 -3.45
N PHE A 193 16.25 8.52 -2.77
CA PHE A 193 15.29 9.61 -2.95
C PHE A 193 16.01 10.94 -3.23
N PRO A 194 16.71 11.07 -4.37
CA PRO A 194 17.55 12.25 -4.67
C PRO A 194 16.76 13.56 -4.75
N ASP A 195 15.46 13.47 -5.03
CA ASP A 195 14.57 14.64 -5.19
C ASP A 195 13.94 15.12 -3.87
N ALA A 196 14.11 14.37 -2.77
CA ALA A 196 13.61 14.71 -1.43
C ALA A 196 14.76 15.01 -0.48
N ASP A 197 14.69 16.14 0.22
CA ASP A 197 15.67 16.47 1.25
C ASP A 197 15.46 15.66 2.54
N LEU A 198 16.46 15.70 3.43
CA LEU A 198 16.43 14.93 4.68
C LEU A 198 15.28 15.36 5.61
N GLU A 199 14.85 16.62 5.57
CA GLU A 199 13.73 17.11 6.38
C GLU A 199 12.43 16.42 5.94
N ILE A 200 12.17 16.38 4.63
CA ILE A 200 11.03 15.67 4.04
C ILE A 200 11.09 14.18 4.38
N LEU A 201 12.24 13.52 4.16
CA LEU A 201 12.37 12.09 4.43
C LEU A 201 12.21 11.74 5.92
N THR A 202 12.62 12.64 6.80
CA THR A 202 12.41 12.50 8.27
C THR A 202 10.91 12.56 8.60
N GLU A 203 10.19 13.53 8.05
CA GLU A 203 8.74 13.64 8.25
C GLU A 203 8.00 12.43 7.67
N VAL A 204 8.39 11.95 6.50
CA VAL A 204 7.87 10.72 5.88
C VAL A 204 8.06 9.50 6.79
N ALA A 205 9.28 9.29 7.28
CA ALA A 205 9.59 8.18 8.18
C ALA A 205 8.77 8.27 9.48
N LYS A 206 8.64 9.50 10.03
CA LYS A 206 7.83 9.76 11.21
C LYS A 206 6.36 9.43 10.98
N ARG A 207 5.74 9.94 9.90
CA ARG A 207 4.33 9.69 9.57
C ARG A 207 4.04 8.19 9.43
N TYR A 208 4.89 7.45 8.71
CA TYR A 208 4.71 6.01 8.54
C TYR A 208 4.94 5.21 9.82
N LYS A 209 5.80 5.68 10.75
CA LYS A 209 5.92 5.09 12.09
C LYS A 209 4.69 5.39 12.94
N ASP A 210 4.25 6.65 12.97
CA ASP A 210 3.14 7.11 13.81
C ASP A 210 1.82 6.41 13.43
N GLN A 211 1.57 6.20 12.14
CA GLN A 211 0.39 5.45 11.69
C GLN A 211 0.54 3.93 11.70
N ASP A 212 1.64 3.38 12.22
CA ASP A 212 1.89 1.94 12.32
C ASP A 212 1.78 1.22 10.97
N THR A 213 2.48 1.76 9.95
CA THR A 213 2.40 1.25 8.57
C THR A 213 3.03 -0.12 8.41
N TRP A 214 4.16 -0.38 9.08
CA TRP A 214 4.94 -1.60 8.87
C TRP A 214 4.48 -2.76 9.73
N LYS A 215 4.40 -3.94 9.12
CA LYS A 215 3.98 -5.18 9.77
C LYS A 215 5.14 -5.76 10.60
N PRO A 216 5.04 -5.84 11.94
CA PRO A 216 6.19 -6.17 12.78
C PRO A 216 6.66 -7.62 12.66
N ASP A 217 5.81 -8.54 12.18
CA ASP A 217 6.05 -9.99 12.13
C ASP A 217 6.09 -10.58 10.71
N LEU A 218 5.91 -9.76 9.67
CA LEU A 218 5.83 -10.14 8.25
C LEU A 218 4.76 -11.20 7.92
N VAL A 219 3.87 -11.56 8.85
CA VAL A 219 2.87 -12.61 8.66
C VAL A 219 1.60 -12.06 8.02
N LEU A 220 1.28 -12.50 6.81
CA LEU A 220 -0.04 -12.30 6.21
C LEU A 220 -1.02 -13.27 6.84
N THR A 221 -1.92 -12.76 7.67
CA THR A 221 -2.92 -13.60 8.35
C THR A 221 -4.12 -13.91 7.45
N LYS A 222 -4.85 -14.97 7.79
CA LYS A 222 -6.09 -15.34 7.07
C LYS A 222 -7.18 -14.27 7.24
N GLU A 223 -7.29 -13.74 8.43
CA GLU A 223 -8.22 -12.66 8.76
C GLU A 223 -7.92 -11.40 7.94
N GLY A 224 -6.63 -11.01 7.86
CA GLY A 224 -6.19 -9.87 7.06
C GLY A 224 -6.50 -10.06 5.58
N LEU A 225 -6.15 -11.23 5.01
CA LEU A 225 -6.46 -11.51 3.61
C LEU A 225 -7.97 -11.49 3.33
N ASN A 226 -8.78 -12.06 4.24
CA ASN A 226 -10.24 -12.04 4.10
C ASN A 226 -10.78 -10.62 4.14
N HIS A 227 -10.33 -9.79 5.09
CA HIS A 227 -10.73 -8.39 5.17
C HIS A 227 -10.36 -7.60 3.91
N MET A 228 -9.17 -7.82 3.36
CA MET A 228 -8.80 -7.24 2.06
C MET A 228 -9.76 -7.68 0.95
N MET A 229 -10.12 -8.97 0.89
CA MET A 229 -11.06 -9.46 -0.11
C MET A 229 -12.49 -8.89 0.10
N ASP A 230 -12.91 -8.61 1.34
CA ASP A 230 -14.17 -7.91 1.62
C ASP A 230 -14.18 -6.51 0.98
N ILE A 231 -13.05 -5.79 1.08
CA ILE A 231 -12.88 -4.47 0.46
C ILE A 231 -12.95 -4.55 -1.07
N ILE A 232 -12.28 -5.54 -1.66
CA ILE A 232 -12.29 -5.74 -3.12
C ILE A 232 -13.70 -6.12 -3.61
N GLU A 233 -14.44 -6.95 -2.87
CA GLU A 233 -15.84 -7.26 -3.17
C GLU A 233 -16.74 -6.02 -3.04
N LEU A 234 -16.54 -5.21 -2.01
CA LEU A 234 -17.28 -3.95 -1.82
C LEU A 234 -17.03 -2.94 -2.95
N ALA A 235 -15.85 -2.95 -3.56
CA ALA A 235 -15.52 -2.18 -4.74
C ALA A 235 -16.09 -2.76 -6.05
N GLY A 236 -16.62 -3.99 -6.02
CA GLY A 236 -17.13 -4.69 -7.20
C GLY A 236 -16.05 -5.26 -8.12
N GLU A 237 -14.83 -5.44 -7.61
CA GLU A 237 -13.65 -5.86 -8.38
C GLU A 237 -13.25 -7.33 -8.08
N LEU A 238 -14.05 -8.08 -7.32
CA LEU A 238 -13.79 -9.49 -7.00
C LEU A 238 -15.00 -10.37 -7.26
N ASP A 239 -14.89 -11.24 -8.27
CA ASP A 239 -15.92 -12.24 -8.58
C ASP A 239 -15.78 -13.53 -7.76
N GLN A 240 -14.54 -13.89 -7.38
CA GLN A 240 -14.24 -15.12 -6.66
C GLN A 240 -13.05 -14.93 -5.69
N ARG A 241 -13.25 -15.35 -4.43
CA ARG A 241 -12.18 -15.35 -3.42
C ARG A 241 -11.15 -16.44 -3.72
N ALA A 242 -9.87 -16.08 -3.55
CA ALA A 242 -8.81 -17.07 -3.60
C ALA A 242 -8.65 -17.76 -2.22
N PRO A 243 -8.44 -19.09 -2.18
CA PRO A 243 -8.21 -19.79 -0.92
C PRO A 243 -6.87 -19.36 -0.29
N TYR A 244 -6.91 -18.97 0.99
CA TYR A 244 -5.73 -18.55 1.75
C TYR A 244 -4.57 -19.53 1.62
N GLU A 245 -4.85 -20.81 1.82
CA GLU A 245 -3.86 -21.90 1.84
C GLU A 245 -3.17 -22.14 0.47
N LYS A 246 -3.70 -21.53 -0.60
CA LYS A 246 -3.10 -21.58 -1.94
C LYS A 246 -2.16 -20.41 -2.19
N ILE A 247 -2.57 -19.21 -1.81
CA ILE A 247 -1.85 -17.96 -2.19
C ILE A 247 -1.04 -17.35 -1.06
N VAL A 248 -0.97 -18.00 0.12
CA VAL A 248 -0.16 -17.54 1.27
C VAL A 248 0.64 -18.69 1.86
N THR A 249 1.88 -18.39 2.23
CA THR A 249 2.71 -19.21 3.11
C THR A 249 3.34 -18.36 4.20
N THR A 250 3.14 -18.72 5.45
CA THR A 250 3.71 -17.99 6.60
C THR A 250 5.03 -18.60 7.08
N LYS A 251 5.44 -19.74 6.51
CA LYS A 251 6.61 -20.51 6.94
C LYS A 251 7.87 -19.64 7.04
N PHE A 252 8.17 -18.87 6.02
CA PHE A 252 9.41 -18.10 5.93
C PHE A 252 9.44 -16.94 6.92
N ALA A 253 8.31 -16.25 7.11
CA ALA A 253 8.17 -15.20 8.13
C ALA A 253 8.35 -15.77 9.55
N GLN A 254 7.69 -16.90 9.85
CA GLN A 254 7.80 -17.57 11.15
C GLN A 254 9.25 -18.04 11.43
N GLU A 255 9.94 -18.61 10.44
CA GLU A 255 11.34 -19.03 10.57
C GLU A 255 12.28 -17.82 10.77
N ALA A 256 12.03 -16.69 10.08
CA ALA A 256 12.79 -15.47 10.26
C ALA A 256 12.64 -14.92 11.70
N MET A 257 11.41 -14.87 12.24
CA MET A 257 11.17 -14.46 13.61
C MET A 257 11.84 -15.35 14.67
N GLN A 258 11.95 -16.65 14.41
CA GLN A 258 12.59 -17.59 15.33
C GLN A 258 14.14 -17.50 15.27
N SER A 259 14.69 -17.19 14.12
CA SER A 259 16.14 -17.23 13.89
C SER A 259 16.84 -15.87 14.06
N ILE A 260 16.08 -14.77 14.07
CA ILE A 260 16.60 -13.39 14.16
C ILE A 260 16.02 -12.75 15.41
N GLN A 261 16.91 -12.44 16.35
CA GLN A 261 16.58 -11.76 17.61
C GLN A 261 16.84 -10.27 17.49
#